data_c0b00af10bee785810dcfdfaa0f24b52
#
_entry.id   c0b00af10bee785810dcfdfaa0f24b52
#
_cell.length_a   1.000
_cell.length_b   1.000
_cell.length_c   1.000
_cell.angle_alpha   90.00
_cell.angle_beta   90.00
_cell.angle_gamma   90.00
#
_symmetry.space_group_name_H-M   'P 1'
#
loop_
_entity.id
_entity.type
_entity.pdbx_description
1 polymer ?
#
loop_
_entity_poly.entity_id
_entity_poly.type
_entity_poly.pdbx_seq_one_letter_code
_entity_poly.pdbx_strand_id
1 'polypeptide(L)'
;DHVWIYHRPRSVDESQQANAAPAVLEFDHEGNFVQAWGGPGDGYEWPANEHGIEVDNQGFVWLGGNSGDPESDDMLLKFTSKGEFVMQIGGRGQSNGNTDTNNLNRPAEAAVYQNTNEVFVADGYGNRRVIVFDADTGEFKRMWGAFENEPLEASEDQPPPDELLGPQQFGTVHGIEVSNDGLVYVSDRDINRVQVFAIDGTYQTQVFVNRDANVNSTAGLAFSPDPGQQFVYVADLGNNHIHVLDRQTLEVLDTFGSKGLEPGQFGGVHHIATDSQGNLYTAEAQEGRRAQKLVFTGMGPAS
;
A
#
# COMPACT_ATOMS: atom_id res chain seq x y z
N ASP A 1 -5.52 -1.51 -19.62
CA ASP A 1 -4.61 -1.35 -18.48
C ASP A 1 -3.81 -0.05 -18.65
N HIS A 2 -3.80 0.80 -17.63
CA HIS A 2 -2.95 1.98 -17.52
C HIS A 2 -2.11 1.85 -16.25
N VAL A 3 -0.95 2.50 -16.26
CA VAL A 3 -0.01 2.51 -15.12
C VAL A 3 -0.03 3.88 -14.50
N TRP A 4 -0.34 3.93 -13.24
CA TRP A 4 -0.38 5.16 -12.46
C TRP A 4 0.82 5.21 -11.52
N ILE A 5 1.51 6.34 -11.51
CA ILE A 5 2.67 6.57 -10.65
C ILE A 5 2.43 7.80 -9.80
N TYR A 6 2.54 7.62 -8.49
CA TYR A 6 2.48 8.71 -7.52
C TYR A 6 3.88 8.95 -6.97
N HIS A 7 4.45 10.08 -7.29
CA HIS A 7 5.83 10.41 -6.94
C HIS A 7 5.93 11.70 -6.13
N ARG A 8 7.12 11.99 -5.64
CA ARG A 8 7.41 13.11 -4.74
C ARG A 8 8.13 14.25 -5.48
N PRO A 9 7.42 15.11 -6.23
CA PRO A 9 8.06 16.18 -7.02
C PRO A 9 8.79 17.20 -6.16
N ARG A 10 8.37 17.37 -4.89
CA ARG A 10 9.01 18.30 -3.95
C ARG A 10 10.26 17.75 -3.25
N SER A 11 10.57 16.47 -3.45
CA SER A 11 11.78 15.84 -2.90
C SER A 11 13.04 16.07 -3.74
N VAL A 12 12.92 16.66 -4.93
CA VAL A 12 14.05 17.03 -5.76
C VAL A 12 14.68 18.34 -5.27
N ASP A 13 15.94 18.60 -5.62
CA ASP A 13 16.62 19.83 -5.27
C ASP A 13 15.84 21.07 -5.74
N GLU A 14 15.87 22.14 -4.97
CA GLU A 14 15.13 23.38 -5.26
C GLU A 14 15.38 23.90 -6.70
N SER A 15 16.60 23.77 -7.21
CA SER A 15 16.97 24.13 -8.58
C SER A 15 16.28 23.29 -9.66
N GLN A 16 15.75 22.12 -9.32
CA GLN A 16 15.08 21.19 -10.23
C GLN A 16 13.56 21.21 -10.09
N GLN A 17 13.01 21.77 -9.03
CA GLN A 17 11.57 21.76 -8.75
C GLN A 17 10.72 22.36 -9.88
N ALA A 18 11.23 23.40 -10.55
CA ALA A 18 10.55 24.02 -11.69
C ALA A 18 10.39 23.07 -12.91
N ASN A 19 11.17 21.99 -12.96
CA ASN A 19 11.14 20.97 -14.01
C ASN A 19 10.47 19.67 -13.56
N ALA A 20 10.05 19.58 -12.29
CA ALA A 20 9.38 18.40 -11.78
C ALA A 20 8.00 18.25 -12.41
N ALA A 21 7.65 17.02 -12.78
CA ALA A 21 6.30 16.71 -13.22
C ALA A 21 5.30 16.83 -12.05
N PRO A 22 3.99 17.02 -12.31
CA PRO A 22 2.96 16.88 -11.29
C PRO A 22 3.03 15.52 -10.59
N ALA A 23 2.50 15.42 -9.37
CA ALA A 23 2.71 14.27 -8.49
C ALA A 23 2.10 12.95 -9.00
N VAL A 24 1.03 13.00 -9.77
CA VAL A 24 0.36 11.83 -10.36
C VAL A 24 0.64 11.79 -11.86
N LEU A 25 1.16 10.67 -12.33
CA LEU A 25 1.45 10.41 -13.73
C LEU A 25 0.66 9.20 -14.20
N GLU A 26 0.11 9.27 -15.40
CA GLU A 26 -0.56 8.15 -16.07
C GLU A 26 0.16 7.80 -17.36
N PHE A 27 0.41 6.51 -17.54
CA PHE A 27 0.98 5.92 -18.75
C PHE A 27 0.04 4.83 -19.28
N ASP A 28 0.02 4.59 -20.57
CA ASP A 28 -0.62 3.42 -21.14
C ASP A 28 0.20 2.13 -20.89
N HIS A 29 -0.33 0.99 -21.28
CA HIS A 29 0.33 -0.31 -21.11
C HIS A 29 1.64 -0.46 -21.91
N GLU A 30 1.87 0.37 -22.92
CA GLU A 30 3.10 0.44 -23.71
C GLU A 30 4.14 1.38 -23.08
N GLY A 31 3.75 2.14 -22.06
CA GLY A 31 4.59 3.12 -21.38
C GLY A 31 4.57 4.50 -22.02
N ASN A 32 3.64 4.80 -22.91
CA ASN A 32 3.47 6.14 -23.46
C ASN A 32 2.77 7.02 -22.43
N PHE A 33 3.25 8.25 -22.28
CA PHE A 33 2.67 9.24 -21.39
C PHE A 33 1.26 9.63 -21.83
N VAL A 34 0.30 9.59 -20.91
CA VAL A 34 -1.11 9.95 -21.13
C VAL A 34 -1.42 11.31 -20.54
N GLN A 35 -1.20 11.47 -19.23
CA GLN A 35 -1.47 12.72 -18.54
C GLN A 35 -0.69 12.82 -17.21
N ALA A 36 -0.64 14.05 -16.67
CA ALA A 36 -0.13 14.30 -15.32
C ALA A 36 -0.98 15.38 -14.63
N TRP A 37 -1.17 15.21 -13.33
CA TRP A 37 -1.89 16.16 -12.50
C TRP A 37 -1.47 16.03 -11.02
N GLY A 38 -2.03 16.84 -10.15
CA GLY A 38 -1.82 16.78 -8.72
C GLY A 38 -0.90 17.88 -8.19
N GLY A 39 -1.02 18.10 -6.92
CA GLY A 39 -0.42 19.18 -6.17
C GLY A 39 -1.45 19.95 -5.35
N PRO A 40 -1.04 20.94 -4.56
CA PRO A 40 -1.95 21.79 -3.79
C PRO A 40 -3.04 22.44 -4.65
N GLY A 41 -4.26 22.48 -4.14
CA GLY A 41 -5.42 23.06 -4.83
C GLY A 41 -6.48 23.53 -3.84
N ASP A 42 -7.60 23.98 -4.36
CA ASP A 42 -8.70 24.49 -3.56
C ASP A 42 -9.61 23.36 -3.06
N GLY A 43 -10.00 23.43 -1.79
CA GLY A 43 -11.00 22.54 -1.20
C GLY A 43 -10.45 21.23 -0.62
N TYR A 44 -9.14 20.99 -0.67
CA TYR A 44 -8.47 19.83 -0.08
C TYR A 44 -7.05 20.17 0.40
N GLU A 45 -6.51 19.27 1.21
CA GLU A 45 -5.15 19.38 1.74
C GLU A 45 -4.24 18.36 1.04
N TRP A 46 -3.36 18.84 0.14
CA TRP A 46 -2.43 17.95 -0.56
C TRP A 46 -1.37 17.40 0.40
N PRO A 47 -1.08 16.08 0.40
CA PRO A 47 -0.07 15.48 1.27
C PRO A 47 1.27 16.20 1.23
N ALA A 48 1.89 16.38 2.39
CA ALA A 48 3.22 16.98 2.48
C ALA A 48 4.31 16.02 2.00
N ASN A 49 4.09 14.70 2.13
CA ASN A 49 4.96 13.65 1.61
C ASN A 49 4.13 12.54 0.96
N GLU A 50 4.03 12.59 -0.34
CA GLU A 50 3.24 11.65 -1.15
C GLU A 50 3.66 10.19 -0.88
N HIS A 51 2.66 9.26 -0.77
CA HIS A 51 2.96 7.87 -0.47
C HIS A 51 2.10 6.86 -1.25
N GLY A 52 0.92 6.49 -0.79
CA GLY A 52 0.07 5.47 -1.40
C GLY A 52 -0.81 6.00 -2.52
N ILE A 53 -1.02 5.19 -3.55
CA ILE A 53 -1.98 5.42 -4.63
C ILE A 53 -2.77 4.16 -4.91
N GLU A 54 -4.09 4.31 -5.03
CA GLU A 54 -5.00 3.28 -5.52
C GLU A 54 -5.86 3.85 -6.63
N VAL A 55 -6.11 3.06 -7.67
CA VAL A 55 -7.04 3.42 -8.74
C VAL A 55 -8.15 2.37 -8.78
N ASP A 56 -9.32 2.76 -8.30
CA ASP A 56 -10.44 1.86 -8.19
C ASP A 56 -11.06 1.53 -9.58
N ASN A 57 -11.89 0.52 -9.60
CA ASN A 57 -12.53 0.02 -10.82
C ASN A 57 -13.58 0.97 -11.42
N GLN A 58 -13.95 2.04 -10.72
CA GLN A 58 -14.78 3.13 -11.23
C GLN A 58 -13.92 4.24 -11.86
N GLY A 59 -12.59 4.14 -11.74
CA GLY A 59 -11.62 5.10 -12.22
C GLY A 59 -11.40 6.30 -11.30
N PHE A 60 -11.75 6.20 -10.02
CA PHE A 60 -11.32 7.18 -9.04
C PHE A 60 -9.92 6.85 -8.54
N VAL A 61 -9.17 7.90 -8.23
CA VAL A 61 -7.79 7.82 -7.75
C VAL A 61 -7.75 8.25 -6.28
N TRP A 62 -7.28 7.35 -5.44
CA TRP A 62 -7.15 7.57 -4.01
C TRP A 62 -5.68 7.80 -3.66
N LEU A 63 -5.39 8.85 -2.89
CA LEU A 63 -4.05 9.31 -2.60
C LEU A 63 -3.86 9.50 -1.10
N GLY A 64 -2.80 8.92 -0.56
CA GLY A 64 -2.37 9.11 0.82
C GLY A 64 -1.00 9.76 0.93
N GLY A 65 -0.61 10.10 2.15
CA GLY A 65 0.69 10.65 2.47
C GLY A 65 1.19 10.17 3.83
N ASN A 66 2.50 10.34 4.08
CA ASN A 66 3.10 9.87 5.31
C ASN A 66 4.03 10.89 6.01
N SER A 67 3.86 12.18 5.74
CA SER A 67 4.56 13.22 6.50
C SER A 67 4.14 13.19 7.98
N GLY A 68 5.10 13.37 8.87
CA GLY A 68 4.86 13.56 10.29
C GLY A 68 4.77 15.04 10.68
N ASP A 69 4.62 15.28 12.00
CA ASP A 69 4.55 16.63 12.56
C ASP A 69 5.69 17.55 12.08
N PRO A 70 5.43 18.85 11.88
CA PRO A 70 4.17 19.57 12.17
C PRO A 70 3.12 19.50 11.06
N GLU A 71 3.40 18.84 9.94
CA GLU A 71 2.49 18.70 8.78
C GLU A 71 2.10 17.23 8.57
N SER A 72 1.53 16.61 9.61
CA SER A 72 1.12 15.21 9.55
C SER A 72 0.04 14.99 8.48
N ASP A 73 0.27 14.02 7.59
CA ASP A 73 -0.66 13.66 6.51
C ASP A 73 -1.73 12.69 7.04
N ASP A 74 -2.68 13.21 7.83
CA ASP A 74 -3.70 12.42 8.52
C ASP A 74 -4.99 12.26 7.71
N MET A 75 -4.86 12.18 6.39
CA MET A 75 -6.00 12.15 5.47
C MET A 75 -5.78 11.23 4.27
N LEU A 76 -6.89 10.87 3.63
CA LEU A 76 -6.96 10.20 2.34
C LEU A 76 -7.78 11.06 1.38
N LEU A 77 -7.29 11.25 0.17
CA LEU A 77 -7.94 12.06 -0.87
C LEU A 77 -8.50 11.18 -1.98
N LYS A 78 -9.67 11.53 -2.51
CA LYS A 78 -10.28 10.91 -3.70
C LYS A 78 -10.41 11.92 -4.82
N PHE A 79 -9.96 11.54 -6.01
CA PHE A 79 -10.03 12.33 -7.24
C PHE A 79 -10.66 11.52 -8.36
N THR A 80 -11.19 12.21 -9.38
CA THR A 80 -11.45 11.56 -10.68
C THR A 80 -10.12 11.21 -11.37
N SER A 81 -10.15 10.33 -12.38
CA SER A 81 -8.96 10.05 -13.20
C SER A 81 -8.39 11.29 -13.90
N LYS A 82 -9.12 12.38 -13.96
CA LYS A 82 -8.68 13.67 -14.53
C LYS A 82 -8.13 14.65 -13.49
N GLY A 83 -8.02 14.22 -12.22
CA GLY A 83 -7.52 15.06 -11.15
C GLY A 83 -8.53 16.06 -10.59
N GLU A 84 -9.82 15.87 -10.83
CA GLU A 84 -10.87 16.66 -10.21
C GLU A 84 -11.13 16.14 -8.79
N PHE A 85 -11.06 17.02 -7.79
CA PHE A 85 -11.28 16.65 -6.39
C PHE A 85 -12.71 16.15 -6.16
N VAL A 86 -12.84 15.05 -5.44
CA VAL A 86 -14.13 14.43 -5.09
C VAL A 86 -14.38 14.55 -3.59
N MET A 87 -13.48 14.03 -2.75
CA MET A 87 -13.61 14.11 -1.29
C MET A 87 -12.29 13.91 -0.58
N GLN A 88 -12.27 14.29 0.70
CA GLN A 88 -11.20 14.06 1.65
C GLN A 88 -11.76 13.37 2.90
N ILE A 89 -11.08 12.32 3.37
CA ILE A 89 -11.34 11.66 4.65
C ILE A 89 -10.22 12.07 5.59
N GLY A 90 -10.55 12.61 6.77
CA GLY A 90 -9.57 13.15 7.70
C GLY A 90 -9.07 14.53 7.34
N GLY A 91 -8.03 15.00 8.02
CA GLY A 91 -7.45 16.33 7.84
C GLY A 91 -6.04 16.41 8.41
N ARG A 92 -5.23 17.34 7.89
CA ARG A 92 -3.84 17.53 8.27
C ARG A 92 -3.68 17.79 9.76
N GLY A 93 -2.86 16.95 10.43
CA GLY A 93 -2.57 17.09 11.86
C GLY A 93 -3.79 16.96 12.77
N GLN A 94 -4.85 16.26 12.32
CA GLN A 94 -6.11 16.12 13.05
C GLN A 94 -6.26 14.77 13.75
N SER A 95 -5.29 13.86 13.63
CA SER A 95 -5.37 12.55 14.24
C SER A 95 -5.47 12.60 15.77
N ASN A 96 -6.37 11.81 16.31
CA ASN A 96 -6.51 11.56 17.74
C ASN A 96 -6.11 10.11 18.12
N GLY A 97 -5.28 9.45 17.29
CA GLY A 97 -4.75 8.11 17.55
C GLY A 97 -5.59 6.97 17.00
N ASN A 98 -5.32 5.77 17.50
CA ASN A 98 -5.85 4.51 16.97
C ASN A 98 -7.37 4.36 17.05
N THR A 99 -8.03 5.08 17.94
CA THR A 99 -9.50 5.02 18.11
C THR A 99 -10.25 6.12 17.37
N ASP A 100 -9.54 7.04 16.69
CA ASP A 100 -10.16 8.11 15.90
C ASP A 100 -10.87 7.52 14.66
N THR A 101 -12.17 7.74 14.54
CA THR A 101 -12.99 7.25 13.42
C THR A 101 -13.16 8.27 12.30
N ASN A 102 -12.65 9.49 12.47
CA ASN A 102 -12.79 10.58 11.51
C ASN A 102 -11.49 10.89 10.79
N ASN A 103 -10.35 10.67 11.45
CA ASN A 103 -9.03 10.99 10.92
C ASN A 103 -8.14 9.75 10.87
N LEU A 104 -7.19 9.77 9.96
CA LEU A 104 -6.11 8.81 9.83
C LEU A 104 -4.87 9.30 10.62
N ASN A 105 -3.78 8.56 10.53
CA ASN A 105 -2.49 9.03 11.01
C ASN A 105 -1.39 8.52 10.08
N ARG A 106 -1.18 9.25 9.00
CA ARG A 106 -0.18 8.93 7.98
C ARG A 106 -0.46 7.56 7.31
N PRO A 107 -1.57 7.44 6.56
CA PRO A 107 -1.93 6.20 5.90
C PRO A 107 -0.87 5.80 4.86
N ALA A 108 -0.55 4.51 4.81
CA ALA A 108 0.45 3.98 3.90
C ALA A 108 -0.15 3.65 2.53
N GLU A 109 -1.26 2.95 2.50
CA GLU A 109 -1.92 2.47 1.28
C GLU A 109 -3.43 2.34 1.50
N ALA A 110 -4.17 2.26 0.40
CA ALA A 110 -5.60 1.99 0.42
C ALA A 110 -5.95 0.98 -0.69
N ALA A 111 -7.01 0.21 -0.48
CA ALA A 111 -7.60 -0.69 -1.48
C ALA A 111 -9.12 -0.54 -1.49
N VAL A 112 -9.74 -0.48 -2.67
CA VAL A 112 -11.19 -0.37 -2.80
C VAL A 112 -11.81 -1.69 -3.19
N TYR A 113 -12.70 -2.21 -2.34
CA TYR A 113 -13.47 -3.40 -2.64
C TYR A 113 -14.84 -3.06 -3.22
N GLN A 114 -14.97 -3.22 -4.53
CA GLN A 114 -16.16 -2.78 -5.27
C GLN A 114 -17.45 -3.50 -4.88
N ASN A 115 -17.38 -4.77 -4.43
CA ASN A 115 -18.59 -5.53 -4.11
C ASN A 115 -19.36 -4.94 -2.93
N THR A 116 -18.68 -4.26 -2.01
CA THR A 116 -19.29 -3.55 -0.88
C THR A 116 -19.16 -2.04 -0.97
N ASN A 117 -18.45 -1.53 -1.99
CA ASN A 117 -18.14 -0.12 -2.17
C ASN A 117 -17.47 0.50 -0.94
N GLU A 118 -16.42 -0.16 -0.46
CA GLU A 118 -15.69 0.23 0.73
C GLU A 118 -14.22 0.44 0.41
N VAL A 119 -13.61 1.46 1.02
CA VAL A 119 -12.16 1.69 0.99
C VAL A 119 -11.53 1.22 2.29
N PHE A 120 -10.58 0.31 2.17
CA PHE A 120 -9.76 -0.24 3.24
C PHE A 120 -8.45 0.50 3.28
N VAL A 121 -8.04 0.99 4.44
CA VAL A 121 -6.86 1.83 4.59
C VAL A 121 -5.87 1.17 5.54
N ALA A 122 -4.64 0.99 5.08
CA ALA A 122 -3.49 0.64 5.89
C ALA A 122 -3.02 1.89 6.64
N ASP A 123 -3.61 2.14 7.80
CA ASP A 123 -3.34 3.34 8.60
C ASP A 123 -2.23 3.03 9.62
N GLY A 124 -0.95 3.02 9.14
CA GLY A 124 0.11 2.36 9.88
C GLY A 124 1.38 3.15 10.15
N TYR A 125 1.65 4.31 9.55
CA TYR A 125 2.83 5.09 9.90
C TYR A 125 2.71 5.83 11.23
N GLY A 126 1.50 6.17 11.63
CA GLY A 126 1.21 6.79 12.93
C GLY A 126 0.32 5.93 13.80
N ASN A 127 -0.63 5.23 13.21
CA ASN A 127 -1.53 4.27 13.85
C ASN A 127 -1.07 2.83 13.62
N ARG A 128 -1.87 1.85 14.13
CA ARG A 128 -1.59 0.41 14.04
C ARG A 128 -2.84 -0.37 13.68
N ARG A 129 -3.53 0.07 12.61
CA ARG A 129 -4.85 -0.45 12.28
C ARG A 129 -5.11 -0.53 10.78
N VAL A 130 -6.04 -1.39 10.43
CA VAL A 130 -6.84 -1.26 9.23
C VAL A 130 -8.11 -0.50 9.60
N ILE A 131 -8.48 0.51 8.84
CA ILE A 131 -9.73 1.25 9.01
C ILE A 131 -10.48 1.30 7.68
N VAL A 132 -11.80 1.20 7.74
CA VAL A 132 -12.66 1.04 6.57
C VAL A 132 -13.71 2.14 6.55
N PHE A 133 -13.86 2.74 5.38
CA PHE A 133 -14.87 3.77 5.13
C PHE A 133 -15.74 3.38 3.92
N ASP A 134 -16.90 3.99 3.85
CA ASP A 134 -17.72 3.97 2.64
C ASP A 134 -17.03 4.77 1.53
N ALA A 135 -16.87 4.18 0.36
CA ALA A 135 -16.09 4.79 -0.72
C ALA A 135 -16.78 5.98 -1.41
N ASP A 136 -18.09 6.15 -1.23
CA ASP A 136 -18.85 7.29 -1.79
C ASP A 136 -19.03 8.43 -0.81
N THR A 137 -19.19 8.13 0.49
CA THR A 137 -19.53 9.12 1.50
C THR A 137 -18.40 9.48 2.44
N GLY A 138 -17.36 8.62 2.56
CA GLY A 138 -16.29 8.74 3.55
C GLY A 138 -16.75 8.41 4.98
N GLU A 139 -17.95 7.84 5.18
CA GLU A 139 -18.43 7.44 6.50
C GLU A 139 -17.68 6.23 7.04
N PHE A 140 -17.25 6.30 8.30
CA PHE A 140 -16.62 5.19 9.01
C PHE A 140 -17.53 3.96 9.07
N LYS A 141 -16.95 2.78 8.81
CA LYS A 141 -17.64 1.49 8.90
C LYS A 141 -17.13 0.62 10.06
N ARG A 142 -15.85 0.38 10.10
CA ARG A 142 -15.15 -0.48 11.09
C ARG A 142 -13.65 -0.30 11.04
N MET A 143 -12.97 -0.82 12.06
CA MET A 143 -11.50 -0.91 12.11
C MET A 143 -11.07 -2.11 12.96
N TRP A 144 -9.84 -2.53 12.79
CA TRP A 144 -9.22 -3.59 13.59
C TRP A 144 -7.69 -3.49 13.59
N GLY A 145 -7.07 -4.07 14.60
CA GLY A 145 -5.64 -4.29 14.70
C GLY A 145 -5.23 -5.72 14.31
N ALA A 146 -3.97 -6.08 14.60
CA ALA A 146 -3.49 -7.43 14.37
C ALA A 146 -4.36 -8.47 15.11
N PHE A 147 -4.64 -9.61 14.47
CA PHE A 147 -5.48 -10.69 14.99
C PHE A 147 -6.90 -10.26 15.40
N GLU A 148 -7.46 -9.23 14.75
CA GLU A 148 -8.73 -8.57 15.10
C GLU A 148 -8.76 -7.91 16.50
N ASN A 149 -7.60 -7.78 17.14
CA ASN A 149 -7.51 -7.07 18.41
C ASN A 149 -7.83 -5.59 18.26
N GLU A 150 -8.25 -4.96 19.35
CA GLU A 150 -8.35 -3.50 19.41
C GLU A 150 -6.95 -2.88 19.25
N PRO A 151 -6.77 -1.89 18.37
CA PRO A 151 -5.48 -1.22 18.20
C PRO A 151 -5.11 -0.41 19.44
N LEU A 152 -3.98 -0.71 20.05
CA LEU A 152 -3.46 -0.01 21.22
C LEU A 152 -2.55 1.16 20.81
N GLU A 153 -2.58 2.24 21.59
CA GLU A 153 -1.63 3.33 21.43
C GLU A 153 -0.20 2.87 21.76
N ALA A 154 0.80 3.50 21.14
CA ALA A 154 2.20 3.15 21.38
C ALA A 154 2.65 3.37 22.86
N SER A 155 1.93 4.25 23.58
CA SER A 155 2.16 4.55 25.00
C SER A 155 1.49 3.56 25.96
N GLU A 156 0.62 2.67 25.45
CA GLU A 156 -0.07 1.69 26.26
C GLU A 156 0.78 0.43 26.46
N ASP A 157 0.51 -0.31 27.53
CA ASP A 157 1.18 -1.57 27.81
C ASP A 157 0.84 -2.60 26.71
N GLN A 158 1.84 -2.97 25.95
CA GLN A 158 1.68 -3.95 24.88
C GLN A 158 1.71 -5.37 25.47
N PRO A 159 0.80 -6.27 25.06
CA PRO A 159 0.89 -7.67 25.45
C PRO A 159 2.22 -8.27 24.96
N PRO A 160 2.82 -9.20 25.72
CA PRO A 160 4.05 -9.85 25.29
C PRO A 160 3.82 -10.59 23.96
N PRO A 161 4.83 -10.61 23.05
CA PRO A 161 4.71 -11.33 21.82
C PRO A 161 4.56 -12.84 22.06
N ASP A 162 3.69 -13.48 21.30
CA ASP A 162 3.61 -14.93 21.26
C ASP A 162 4.83 -15.51 20.52
N GLU A 163 5.39 -16.61 20.99
CA GLU A 163 6.59 -17.21 20.39
C GLU A 163 6.37 -17.66 18.93
N LEU A 164 5.17 -18.12 18.59
CA LEU A 164 4.83 -18.61 17.25
C LEU A 164 4.18 -17.51 16.39
N LEU A 165 3.22 -16.78 16.98
CA LEU A 165 2.40 -15.81 16.25
C LEU A 165 3.03 -14.42 16.19
N GLY A 166 4.02 -14.13 17.05
CA GLY A 166 4.66 -12.84 17.15
C GLY A 166 3.85 -11.80 17.93
N PRO A 167 4.14 -10.49 17.73
CA PRO A 167 3.44 -9.41 18.40
C PRO A 167 1.94 -9.41 18.13
N GLN A 168 1.15 -9.15 19.21
CA GLN A 168 -0.32 -9.14 19.17
C GLN A 168 -0.90 -7.81 18.65
N GLN A 169 -0.05 -6.85 18.39
CA GLN A 169 -0.38 -5.59 17.71
C GLN A 169 0.39 -5.50 16.40
N PHE A 170 -0.11 -4.71 15.46
CA PHE A 170 0.67 -4.36 14.27
C PHE A 170 1.89 -3.50 14.65
N GLY A 171 2.96 -3.65 13.87
CA GLY A 171 4.02 -2.68 13.78
C GLY A 171 3.62 -1.51 12.87
N THR A 172 4.08 -1.53 11.64
CA THR A 172 3.64 -0.59 10.60
C THR A 172 2.73 -1.30 9.61
N VAL A 173 1.44 -1.03 9.65
CA VAL A 173 0.47 -1.49 8.63
C VAL A 173 0.76 -0.75 7.34
N HIS A 174 1.30 -1.46 6.34
CA HIS A 174 1.89 -0.78 5.18
C HIS A 174 1.19 -1.10 3.87
N GLY A 175 1.15 -2.36 3.44
CA GLY A 175 0.45 -2.80 2.25
C GLY A 175 -0.94 -3.31 2.59
N ILE A 176 -1.91 -3.09 1.71
CA ILE A 176 -3.25 -3.62 1.84
C ILE A 176 -3.83 -3.93 0.47
N GLU A 177 -4.39 -5.13 0.33
CA GLU A 177 -5.09 -5.57 -0.88
C GLU A 177 -6.33 -6.39 -0.52
N VAL A 178 -7.37 -6.28 -1.32
CA VAL A 178 -8.60 -7.06 -1.14
C VAL A 178 -8.82 -7.98 -2.33
N SER A 179 -8.85 -9.29 -2.06
CA SER A 179 -9.03 -10.29 -3.10
C SER A 179 -10.47 -10.34 -3.64
N ASN A 180 -10.64 -10.92 -4.84
CA ASN A 180 -11.93 -11.05 -5.50
C ASN A 180 -13.00 -11.79 -4.65
N ASP A 181 -12.55 -12.70 -3.78
CA ASP A 181 -13.39 -13.46 -2.87
C ASP A 181 -13.57 -12.83 -1.48
N GLY A 182 -13.12 -11.58 -1.31
CA GLY A 182 -13.38 -10.78 -0.11
C GLY A 182 -12.47 -11.10 1.08
N LEU A 183 -11.21 -11.43 0.82
CA LEU A 183 -10.18 -11.53 1.85
C LEU A 183 -9.26 -10.31 1.79
N VAL A 184 -8.97 -9.74 2.94
CA VAL A 184 -8.12 -8.56 3.11
C VAL A 184 -6.72 -9.01 3.51
N TYR A 185 -5.74 -8.76 2.66
CA TYR A 185 -4.33 -9.07 2.90
C TYR A 185 -3.62 -7.81 3.38
N VAL A 186 -2.93 -7.90 4.50
CA VAL A 186 -2.33 -6.76 5.20
C VAL A 186 -0.86 -7.02 5.46
N SER A 187 0.01 -6.20 4.90
CA SER A 187 1.44 -6.20 5.21
C SER A 187 1.70 -5.50 6.54
N ASP A 188 2.24 -6.21 7.49
CA ASP A 188 2.82 -5.67 8.72
C ASP A 188 4.34 -5.57 8.55
N ARG A 189 4.79 -4.43 8.02
CA ARG A 189 6.14 -4.23 7.51
C ARG A 189 7.23 -4.45 8.54
N ASP A 190 7.03 -3.90 9.74
CA ASP A 190 8.07 -3.91 10.78
C ASP A 190 8.13 -5.27 11.52
N ILE A 191 7.10 -6.10 11.35
CA ILE A 191 7.03 -7.46 11.93
C ILE A 191 7.34 -8.54 10.87
N ASN A 192 7.53 -8.15 9.61
CA ASN A 192 7.82 -9.04 8.51
C ASN A 192 6.77 -10.13 8.30
N ARG A 193 5.49 -9.77 8.35
CA ARG A 193 4.36 -10.71 8.16
C ARG A 193 3.27 -10.14 7.25
N VAL A 194 2.53 -11.03 6.67
CA VAL A 194 1.25 -10.73 6.02
C VAL A 194 0.16 -11.41 6.84
N GLN A 195 -0.83 -10.64 7.29
CA GLN A 195 -2.05 -11.17 7.92
C GLN A 195 -3.22 -11.10 6.94
N VAL A 196 -4.08 -12.10 7.01
CA VAL A 196 -5.27 -12.21 6.17
C VAL A 196 -6.51 -12.16 7.05
N PHE A 197 -7.47 -11.35 6.65
CA PHE A 197 -8.75 -11.15 7.34
C PHE A 197 -9.91 -11.38 6.36
N ALA A 198 -11.06 -11.74 6.89
CA ALA A 198 -12.31 -11.60 6.14
C ALA A 198 -12.66 -10.11 5.99
N ILE A 199 -13.59 -9.81 5.07
CA ILE A 199 -14.02 -8.44 4.78
C ILE A 199 -14.57 -7.69 6.01
N ASP A 200 -15.09 -8.41 7.00
CA ASP A 200 -15.62 -7.85 8.25
C ASP A 200 -14.55 -7.59 9.33
N GLY A 201 -13.29 -7.93 9.05
CA GLY A 201 -12.15 -7.79 9.96
C GLY A 201 -11.82 -9.05 10.76
N THR A 202 -12.55 -10.16 10.60
CA THR A 202 -12.28 -11.42 11.28
C THR A 202 -10.97 -12.03 10.81
N TYR A 203 -10.03 -12.27 11.72
CA TYR A 203 -8.73 -12.87 11.43
C TYR A 203 -8.86 -14.28 10.87
N GLN A 204 -8.11 -14.58 9.81
CA GLN A 204 -8.11 -15.89 9.16
C GLN A 204 -6.78 -16.63 9.35
N THR A 205 -5.67 -16.00 8.93
CA THR A 205 -4.35 -16.63 8.94
C THR A 205 -3.25 -15.59 8.80
N GLN A 206 -1.99 -16.02 8.89
CA GLN A 206 -0.82 -15.21 8.60
C GLN A 206 0.35 -16.03 8.08
N VAL A 207 1.31 -15.34 7.49
CA VAL A 207 2.63 -15.86 7.16
C VAL A 207 3.70 -14.84 7.52
N PHE A 208 4.85 -15.32 8.00
CA PHE A 208 6.05 -14.51 8.12
C PHE A 208 6.86 -14.61 6.81
N VAL A 209 7.28 -13.47 6.33
CA VAL A 209 8.17 -13.37 5.18
C VAL A 209 9.51 -12.85 5.70
N ASN A 210 10.56 -13.70 5.68
CA ASN A 210 11.87 -13.38 6.26
C ASN A 210 11.80 -12.97 7.75
N ARG A 211 11.14 -13.74 8.58
CA ARG A 211 10.89 -13.47 10.00
C ARG A 211 12.14 -13.02 10.78
N ASP A 212 13.26 -13.64 10.49
CA ASP A 212 14.52 -13.41 11.21
C ASP A 212 15.38 -12.30 10.59
N ALA A 213 14.91 -11.66 9.53
CA ALA A 213 15.61 -10.53 8.93
C ALA A 213 15.59 -9.32 9.86
N ASN A 214 16.76 -8.71 10.08
CA ASN A 214 16.88 -7.45 10.83
C ASN A 214 16.54 -6.23 9.94
N VAL A 215 15.61 -6.39 9.02
CA VAL A 215 15.17 -5.37 8.06
C VAL A 215 13.67 -5.49 7.86
N ASN A 216 13.04 -4.39 7.50
CA ASN A 216 11.60 -4.34 7.24
C ASN A 216 11.32 -4.95 5.86
N SER A 217 10.68 -6.10 5.82
CA SER A 217 10.52 -6.90 4.60
C SER A 217 9.20 -6.64 3.88
N THR A 218 8.07 -6.85 4.53
CA THR A 218 6.77 -6.80 3.82
C THR A 218 6.29 -5.36 3.58
N ALA A 219 6.41 -4.88 2.33
CA ALA A 219 5.96 -3.53 1.95
C ALA A 219 4.64 -3.59 1.15
N GLY A 220 4.68 -3.48 -0.16
CA GLY A 220 3.49 -3.56 -1.01
C GLY A 220 3.06 -4.99 -1.33
N LEU A 221 1.79 -5.17 -1.66
CA LEU A 221 1.17 -6.42 -2.08
C LEU A 221 0.54 -6.27 -3.46
N ALA A 222 0.45 -7.38 -4.21
CA ALA A 222 -0.37 -7.46 -5.42
C ALA A 222 -0.82 -8.90 -5.66
N PHE A 223 -1.97 -9.09 -6.33
CA PHE A 223 -2.43 -10.41 -6.75
C PHE A 223 -2.09 -10.70 -8.20
N SER A 224 -1.96 -11.98 -8.54
CA SER A 224 -1.98 -12.40 -9.95
C SER A 224 -3.36 -12.10 -10.58
N PRO A 225 -3.42 -11.74 -11.89
CA PRO A 225 -4.66 -11.28 -12.51
C PRO A 225 -5.61 -12.41 -12.93
N ASP A 226 -5.24 -13.68 -12.74
CA ASP A 226 -6.12 -14.80 -13.03
C ASP A 226 -7.38 -14.75 -12.15
N PRO A 227 -8.53 -15.25 -12.58
CA PRO A 227 -9.80 -15.16 -11.83
C PRO A 227 -9.74 -15.71 -10.41
N GLY A 228 -8.85 -16.68 -10.15
CA GLY A 228 -8.62 -17.26 -8.82
C GLY A 228 -7.60 -16.48 -8.00
N GLN A 229 -6.90 -15.53 -8.59
CA GLN A 229 -5.79 -14.81 -7.96
C GLN A 229 -4.85 -15.80 -7.27
N GLN A 230 -4.33 -16.75 -8.04
CA GLN A 230 -3.58 -17.90 -7.51
C GLN A 230 -2.36 -17.48 -6.69
N PHE A 231 -1.74 -16.34 -7.01
CA PHE A 231 -0.53 -15.87 -6.37
C PHE A 231 -0.72 -14.52 -5.67
N VAL A 232 0.01 -14.35 -4.56
CA VAL A 232 0.25 -13.06 -3.91
C VAL A 232 1.72 -12.71 -4.09
N TYR A 233 1.98 -11.55 -4.64
CA TYR A 233 3.31 -10.97 -4.69
C TYR A 233 3.52 -10.07 -3.47
N VAL A 234 4.69 -10.17 -2.85
CA VAL A 234 5.07 -9.39 -1.67
C VAL A 234 6.39 -8.68 -1.95
N ALA A 235 6.37 -7.35 -1.94
CA ALA A 235 7.59 -6.56 -2.04
C ALA A 235 8.39 -6.62 -0.74
N ASP A 236 9.61 -7.12 -0.81
CA ASP A 236 10.57 -7.13 0.30
C ASP A 236 11.52 -5.93 0.17
N LEU A 237 11.12 -4.83 0.79
CA LEU A 237 11.84 -3.56 0.75
C LEU A 237 13.28 -3.69 1.28
N GLY A 238 13.45 -4.39 2.39
CA GLY A 238 14.73 -4.48 3.08
C GLY A 238 15.76 -5.34 2.38
N ASN A 239 15.32 -6.41 1.72
CA ASN A 239 16.20 -7.34 1.01
C ASN A 239 16.21 -7.11 -0.51
N ASN A 240 15.36 -6.22 -1.02
CA ASN A 240 15.25 -5.93 -2.45
C ASN A 240 14.88 -7.17 -3.28
N HIS A 241 13.87 -7.90 -2.79
CA HIS A 241 13.29 -9.06 -3.44
C HIS A 241 11.80 -8.89 -3.66
N ILE A 242 11.22 -9.74 -4.49
CA ILE A 242 9.79 -9.97 -4.56
C ILE A 242 9.56 -11.44 -4.27
N HIS A 243 8.71 -11.74 -3.28
CA HIS A 243 8.28 -13.10 -2.98
C HIS A 243 6.98 -13.41 -3.70
N VAL A 244 6.88 -14.61 -4.23
CA VAL A 244 5.68 -15.17 -4.85
C VAL A 244 5.12 -16.20 -3.91
N LEU A 245 3.93 -15.95 -3.38
CA LEU A 245 3.24 -16.88 -2.48
C LEU A 245 2.06 -17.53 -3.19
N ASP A 246 1.81 -18.80 -2.90
CA ASP A 246 0.50 -19.40 -3.15
C ASP A 246 -0.54 -18.71 -2.27
N ARG A 247 -1.59 -18.17 -2.87
CA ARG A 247 -2.56 -17.35 -2.14
C ARG A 247 -3.38 -18.15 -1.11
N GLN A 248 -3.63 -19.42 -1.34
CA GLN A 248 -4.46 -20.25 -0.46
C GLN A 248 -3.68 -20.77 0.75
N THR A 249 -2.42 -21.16 0.53
CA THR A 249 -1.57 -21.75 1.58
C THR A 249 -0.65 -20.77 2.23
N LEU A 250 -0.39 -19.62 1.58
CA LEU A 250 0.62 -18.61 1.91
C LEU A 250 2.06 -19.17 1.88
N GLU A 251 2.28 -20.32 1.27
CA GLU A 251 3.61 -20.87 1.07
C GLU A 251 4.39 -20.00 0.07
N VAL A 252 5.65 -19.68 0.40
CA VAL A 252 6.54 -18.98 -0.52
C VAL A 252 7.00 -19.96 -1.59
N LEU A 253 6.56 -19.74 -2.82
CA LEU A 253 6.87 -20.60 -3.98
C LEU A 253 8.16 -20.19 -4.67
N ASP A 254 8.43 -18.86 -4.73
CA ASP A 254 9.59 -18.32 -5.40
C ASP A 254 10.00 -16.97 -4.79
N THR A 255 11.24 -16.58 -5.02
CA THR A 255 11.79 -15.29 -4.62
C THR A 255 12.76 -14.81 -5.69
N PHE A 256 12.55 -13.62 -6.21
CA PHE A 256 13.40 -13.06 -7.25
C PHE A 256 13.76 -11.60 -7.01
N GLY A 257 14.72 -11.10 -7.80
CA GLY A 257 15.32 -9.79 -7.64
C GLY A 257 16.58 -9.81 -6.78
N SER A 258 17.23 -8.68 -6.71
CA SER A 258 18.46 -8.49 -5.89
C SER A 258 18.72 -6.99 -5.75
N LYS A 259 19.50 -6.60 -4.75
CA LYS A 259 19.91 -5.21 -4.57
C LYS A 259 20.73 -4.71 -5.78
N GLY A 260 20.36 -3.57 -6.34
CA GLY A 260 21.10 -2.91 -7.41
C GLY A 260 20.22 -1.96 -8.24
N LEU A 261 20.80 -1.41 -9.31
CA LEU A 261 20.14 -0.42 -10.18
C LEU A 261 20.00 -0.88 -11.63
N GLU A 262 20.51 -2.07 -11.97
CA GLU A 262 20.31 -2.66 -13.29
C GLU A 262 18.85 -3.13 -13.46
N PRO A 263 18.34 -3.32 -14.67
CA PRO A 263 17.01 -3.89 -14.90
C PRO A 263 16.83 -5.23 -14.16
N GLY A 264 15.73 -5.37 -13.42
CA GLY A 264 15.43 -6.55 -12.61
C GLY A 264 16.15 -6.61 -11.25
N GLN A 265 17.01 -5.63 -10.94
CA GLN A 265 17.50 -5.37 -9.60
C GLN A 265 16.66 -4.28 -8.94
N PHE A 266 16.69 -4.14 -7.63
CA PHE A 266 15.89 -3.18 -6.89
C PHE A 266 16.76 -2.31 -5.95
N GLY A 267 16.44 -1.02 -5.92
CA GLY A 267 17.01 -0.04 -5.00
C GLY A 267 15.97 0.46 -4.00
N GLY A 268 15.33 -0.49 -3.29
CA GLY A 268 14.24 -0.23 -2.36
C GLY A 268 12.86 -0.42 -2.99
N VAL A 269 12.56 -1.65 -3.47
CA VAL A 269 11.23 -2.01 -3.97
C VAL A 269 10.19 -1.83 -2.86
N HIS A 270 9.16 -1.03 -3.14
CA HIS A 270 8.28 -0.52 -2.09
C HIS A 270 6.79 -0.81 -2.36
N HIS A 271 6.27 -0.36 -3.49
CA HIS A 271 4.93 -0.71 -3.97
C HIS A 271 5.02 -1.55 -5.23
N ILE A 272 4.04 -2.41 -5.43
CA ILE A 272 3.93 -3.28 -6.60
C ILE A 272 2.48 -3.34 -7.07
N ALA A 273 2.29 -3.57 -8.36
CA ALA A 273 0.98 -3.78 -8.96
C ALA A 273 1.10 -4.75 -10.14
N THR A 274 -0.01 -5.36 -10.54
CA THR A 274 -0.08 -6.24 -11.71
C THR A 274 -1.02 -5.68 -12.77
N ASP A 275 -0.76 -6.00 -14.05
CA ASP A 275 -1.72 -5.75 -15.11
C ASP A 275 -2.50 -7.03 -15.49
N SER A 276 -3.51 -6.89 -16.35
CA SER A 276 -4.35 -8.01 -16.81
C SER A 276 -3.60 -9.08 -17.59
N GLN A 277 -2.37 -8.82 -18.02
CA GLN A 277 -1.50 -9.76 -18.72
C GLN A 277 -0.52 -10.49 -17.77
N GLY A 278 -0.52 -10.16 -16.48
CA GLY A 278 0.37 -10.73 -15.47
C GLY A 278 1.73 -10.04 -15.39
N ASN A 279 1.94 -8.92 -16.06
CA ASN A 279 3.15 -8.14 -15.86
C ASN A 279 3.11 -7.51 -14.46
N LEU A 280 4.28 -7.45 -13.82
CA LEU A 280 4.43 -6.84 -12.50
C LEU A 280 5.10 -5.47 -12.67
N TYR A 281 4.54 -4.47 -12.01
CA TYR A 281 5.10 -3.13 -11.92
C TYR A 281 5.62 -2.89 -10.52
N THR A 282 6.79 -2.27 -10.42
CA THR A 282 7.41 -1.93 -9.14
C THR A 282 7.63 -0.43 -9.04
N ALA A 283 7.38 0.13 -7.86
CA ALA A 283 7.80 1.47 -7.51
C ALA A 283 8.91 1.37 -6.47
N GLU A 284 10.05 2.01 -6.76
CA GLU A 284 11.24 1.96 -5.92
C GLU A 284 11.43 3.31 -5.21
N ALA A 285 11.52 3.23 -3.90
CA ALA A 285 11.95 4.31 -3.03
C ALA A 285 13.49 4.32 -2.89
N GLN A 286 14.03 5.07 -1.96
CA GLN A 286 15.45 5.08 -1.59
C GLN A 286 16.40 5.31 -2.79
N GLU A 287 17.29 4.36 -3.08
CA GLU A 287 18.29 4.48 -4.14
C GLU A 287 17.70 4.29 -5.54
N GLY A 288 16.63 3.50 -5.68
CA GLY A 288 16.03 3.17 -6.98
C GLY A 288 15.37 4.37 -7.65
N ARG A 289 14.47 5.06 -6.95
CA ARG A 289 13.76 6.27 -7.42
C ARG A 289 13.21 6.12 -8.85
N ARG A 290 12.58 4.98 -9.13
CA ARG A 290 12.06 4.61 -10.44
C ARG A 290 10.88 3.67 -10.34
N ALA A 291 10.18 3.46 -11.45
CA ALA A 291 9.28 2.35 -11.67
C ALA A 291 9.88 1.40 -12.71
N GLN A 292 9.64 0.11 -12.57
CA GLN A 292 10.01 -0.90 -13.57
C GLN A 292 8.78 -1.74 -13.95
N LYS A 293 8.73 -2.15 -15.22
CA LYS A 293 7.81 -3.18 -15.72
C LYS A 293 8.57 -4.49 -15.88
N LEU A 294 8.15 -5.52 -15.19
CA LEU A 294 8.65 -6.89 -15.31
C LEU A 294 7.64 -7.68 -16.15
N VAL A 295 8.05 -8.08 -17.34
CA VAL A 295 7.14 -8.74 -18.30
C VAL A 295 6.98 -10.21 -17.92
N PHE A 296 5.74 -10.66 -17.77
CA PHE A 296 5.42 -12.06 -17.54
C PHE A 296 5.67 -12.88 -18.80
N THR A 297 6.51 -13.88 -18.71
CA THR A 297 6.88 -14.73 -19.84
C THR A 297 6.32 -16.14 -19.76
N GLY A 298 5.47 -16.40 -18.79
CA GLY A 298 4.85 -17.69 -18.53
C GLY A 298 5.41 -18.37 -17.27
N MET A 299 4.71 -19.41 -16.85
CA MET A 299 5.16 -20.25 -15.72
C MET A 299 6.30 -21.14 -16.18
N GLY A 300 7.42 -21.10 -15.47
CA GLY A 300 8.50 -22.05 -15.67
C GLY A 300 8.12 -23.46 -15.21
N PRO A 301 8.89 -24.51 -15.59
CA PRO A 301 8.70 -25.82 -15.00
C PRO A 301 8.91 -25.73 -13.48
N ALA A 302 8.01 -26.38 -12.73
CA ALA A 302 8.18 -26.50 -11.29
C ALA A 302 9.54 -27.15 -10.98
N SER A 303 10.35 -26.46 -10.19
CA SER A 303 11.69 -26.92 -9.81
C SER A 303 11.62 -28.07 -8.80
#